data_7be97f49001495172fc38316f5ad8640
#
_entry.id   7be97f49001495172fc38316f5ad8640
#
_cell.length_a   1.000
_cell.length_b   1.000
_cell.length_c   1.000
_cell.angle_alpha   90.00
_cell.angle_beta   90.00
_cell.angle_gamma   90.00
#
_symmetry.space_group_name_H-M   'P 1'
#
loop_
_entity.id
_entity.type
_entity.pdbx_description
1 polymer ?
#
loop_
_entity_poly.entity_id
_entity_poly.type
_entity_poly.pdbx_seq_one_letter_code
_entity_poly.pdbx_strand_id
1 'polypeptide(L)'
;YGRVIVGLLSDEAIASYKRLPIYPYEAREEIFGNLKNVSETVMQNSLDYTENLRKIKPDYVVHGDDWREGVQQLVRQKVIEVLEEWGGELIEVPYTHGMSATETHAEITKDLRAPEYRRGTLKRLLHLKPFISVMEASNGLSGLIVENTSVIDKETELPRSFDAMWISSLCDSTFKGKPDIELVDLTSRLVTINEIMEVTTKPIILDGDTGG
;
A
#
# COMPACT_ATOMS: atom_id res chain seq x y z
N TYR A 1 9.87 -11.07 -30.66
CA TYR A 1 8.87 -10.23 -30.01
C TYR A 1 9.37 -8.79 -30.02
N GLY A 2 8.49 -7.82 -30.21
CA GLY A 2 8.81 -6.42 -30.42
C GLY A 2 9.30 -5.66 -29.19
N ARG A 3 9.08 -4.36 -29.17
CA ARG A 3 9.41 -3.45 -28.04
C ARG A 3 8.53 -3.77 -26.84
N VAL A 4 9.13 -3.94 -25.67
CA VAL A 4 8.41 -4.16 -24.39
C VAL A 4 8.37 -2.86 -23.60
N ILE A 5 7.15 -2.41 -23.28
CA ILE A 5 6.90 -1.23 -22.46
C ILE A 5 6.26 -1.69 -21.16
N VAL A 6 6.81 -1.27 -20.01
CA VAL A 6 6.29 -1.62 -18.70
C VAL A 6 5.56 -0.42 -18.10
N GLY A 7 4.25 -0.56 -17.87
CA GLY A 7 3.46 0.42 -17.13
C GLY A 7 3.68 0.28 -15.61
N LEU A 8 4.12 1.34 -14.96
CA LEU A 8 4.37 1.40 -13.51
C LEU A 8 3.40 2.37 -12.85
N LEU A 9 2.59 1.87 -11.91
CA LEU A 9 1.72 2.72 -11.11
C LEU A 9 2.53 3.71 -10.28
N SER A 10 2.10 4.98 -10.28
CA SER A 10 2.66 6.01 -9.39
C SER A 10 2.37 5.66 -7.92
N ASP A 11 3.09 6.27 -6.98
CA ASP A 11 2.87 6.02 -5.56
C ASP A 11 1.48 6.53 -5.12
N GLU A 12 0.98 7.63 -5.72
CA GLU A 12 -0.37 8.15 -5.52
C GLU A 12 -1.44 7.15 -5.98
N ALA A 13 -1.26 6.60 -7.19
CA ALA A 13 -2.19 5.61 -7.72
C ALA A 13 -2.26 4.36 -6.83
N ILE A 14 -1.11 3.89 -6.32
CA ILE A 14 -1.07 2.75 -5.40
C ILE A 14 -1.71 3.11 -4.06
N ALA A 15 -1.40 4.29 -3.48
CA ALA A 15 -1.93 4.74 -2.21
C ALA A 15 -3.46 4.88 -2.19
N SER A 16 -4.08 5.01 -3.37
CA SER A 16 -5.54 5.15 -3.51
C SER A 16 -6.31 3.86 -3.19
N TYR A 17 -5.69 2.68 -3.34
CA TYR A 17 -6.40 1.41 -3.19
C TYR A 17 -5.68 0.33 -2.38
N LYS A 18 -4.38 0.50 -2.11
CA LYS A 18 -3.60 -0.43 -1.28
C LYS A 18 -2.45 0.26 -0.58
N ARG A 19 -1.71 -0.50 0.22
CA ARG A 19 -0.50 -0.02 0.90
C ARG A 19 0.56 0.41 -0.09
N LEU A 20 1.33 1.44 0.30
CA LEU A 20 2.49 1.88 -0.47
C LEU A 20 3.48 0.72 -0.67
N PRO A 21 4.09 0.66 -1.86
CA PRO A 21 5.17 -0.29 -2.11
C PRO A 21 6.41 0.07 -1.27
N ILE A 22 7.25 -0.91 -1.02
CA ILE A 22 8.52 -0.74 -0.29
C ILE A 22 9.39 0.30 -1.01
N TYR A 23 9.57 0.13 -2.31
CA TYR A 23 10.33 1.05 -3.14
C TYR A 23 9.44 2.18 -3.69
N PRO A 24 9.88 3.45 -3.60
CA PRO A 24 9.20 4.57 -4.26
C PRO A 24 9.23 4.42 -5.78
N TYR A 25 8.42 5.22 -6.47
CA TYR A 25 8.27 5.13 -7.92
C TYR A 25 9.61 5.17 -8.66
N GLU A 26 10.50 6.10 -8.31
CA GLU A 26 11.79 6.30 -8.99
C GLU A 26 12.68 5.05 -8.89
N ALA A 27 12.72 4.41 -7.71
CA ALA A 27 13.49 3.19 -7.53
C ALA A 27 12.89 2.01 -8.32
N ARG A 28 11.56 1.92 -8.39
CA ARG A 28 10.88 0.90 -9.20
C ARG A 28 11.11 1.12 -10.69
N GLU A 29 11.07 2.36 -11.15
CA GLU A 29 11.37 2.75 -12.52
C GLU A 29 12.81 2.38 -12.91
N GLU A 30 13.77 2.68 -12.04
CA GLU A 30 15.18 2.30 -12.23
C GLU A 30 15.35 0.79 -12.33
N ILE A 31 14.72 0.02 -11.41
CA ILE A 31 14.78 -1.45 -11.43
C ILE A 31 14.22 -2.01 -12.74
N PHE A 32 13.02 -1.60 -13.14
CA PHE A 32 12.37 -2.12 -14.34
C PHE A 32 13.05 -1.65 -15.62
N GLY A 33 13.53 -0.40 -15.66
CA GLY A 33 14.26 0.16 -16.81
C GLY A 33 15.60 -0.54 -17.08
N ASN A 34 16.18 -1.18 -16.07
CA ASN A 34 17.43 -1.95 -16.21
C ASN A 34 17.21 -3.45 -16.50
N LEU A 35 15.97 -3.92 -16.63
CA LEU A 35 15.71 -5.30 -17.05
C LEU A 35 16.03 -5.48 -18.53
N LYS A 36 16.80 -6.51 -18.85
CA LYS A 36 17.35 -6.78 -20.20
C LYS A 36 16.34 -6.68 -21.35
N ASN A 37 15.07 -7.05 -21.10
CA ASN A 37 14.06 -7.13 -22.14
C ASN A 37 13.07 -5.95 -22.11
N VAL A 38 13.23 -5.01 -21.20
CA VAL A 38 12.39 -3.81 -21.10
C VAL A 38 13.00 -2.72 -21.97
N SER A 39 12.20 -2.18 -22.87
CA SER A 39 12.63 -1.10 -23.77
C SER A 39 12.34 0.28 -23.21
N GLU A 40 11.27 0.37 -22.40
CA GLU A 40 10.79 1.63 -21.83
C GLU A 40 9.89 1.36 -20.63
N THR A 41 9.84 2.30 -19.70
CA THR A 41 8.88 2.37 -18.62
C THR A 41 7.94 3.56 -18.83
N VAL A 42 6.67 3.41 -18.45
CA VAL A 42 5.67 4.48 -18.54
C VAL A 42 4.92 4.59 -17.22
N MET A 43 4.85 5.81 -16.69
CA MET A 43 4.10 6.09 -15.48
C MET A 43 2.59 5.92 -15.69
N GLN A 44 1.93 5.25 -14.76
CA GLN A 44 0.49 5.10 -14.68
C GLN A 44 -0.03 5.84 -13.44
N ASN A 45 -0.74 6.95 -13.65
CA ASN A 45 -1.24 7.81 -12.58
C ASN A 45 -2.57 7.34 -11.97
N SER A 46 -3.15 6.28 -12.51
CA SER A 46 -4.39 5.66 -12.01
C SER A 46 -4.41 4.16 -12.34
N LEU A 47 -5.34 3.43 -11.72
CA LEU A 47 -5.61 2.02 -12.08
C LEU A 47 -6.11 1.90 -13.52
N ASP A 48 -6.91 2.87 -13.97
CA ASP A 48 -7.35 2.99 -15.37
C ASP A 48 -6.22 3.60 -16.21
N TYR A 49 -5.54 2.78 -16.99
CA TYR A 49 -4.42 3.18 -17.85
C TYR A 49 -4.79 3.24 -19.35
N THR A 50 -6.07 3.30 -19.66
CA THR A 50 -6.57 3.37 -21.04
C THR A 50 -6.04 4.58 -21.81
N GLU A 51 -5.79 5.70 -21.12
CA GLU A 51 -5.15 6.87 -21.72
C GLU A 51 -3.72 6.58 -22.22
N ASN A 52 -2.92 5.85 -21.44
CA ASN A 52 -1.60 5.41 -21.86
C ASN A 52 -1.69 4.44 -23.04
N LEU A 53 -2.66 3.54 -23.04
CA LEU A 53 -2.87 2.62 -24.16
C LEU A 53 -3.19 3.38 -25.46
N ARG A 54 -4.06 4.40 -25.41
CA ARG A 54 -4.36 5.23 -26.59
C ARG A 54 -3.16 6.00 -27.12
N LYS A 55 -2.24 6.42 -26.23
CA LYS A 55 -1.00 7.08 -26.63
C LYS A 55 0.01 6.12 -27.26
N ILE A 56 0.15 4.93 -26.69
CA ILE A 56 1.16 3.94 -27.09
C ILE A 56 0.66 3.09 -28.26
N LYS A 57 -0.63 2.76 -28.30
CA LYS A 57 -1.28 1.84 -29.24
C LYS A 57 -0.53 0.53 -29.38
N PRO A 58 -0.35 -0.23 -28.30
CA PRO A 58 0.38 -1.49 -28.35
C PRO A 58 -0.37 -2.54 -29.16
N ASP A 59 0.36 -3.41 -29.86
CA ASP A 59 -0.23 -4.59 -30.51
C ASP A 59 -0.78 -5.57 -29.47
N TYR A 60 -0.10 -5.69 -28.35
CA TYR A 60 -0.47 -6.58 -27.24
C TYR A 60 -0.38 -5.90 -25.89
N VAL A 61 -1.39 -6.11 -25.05
CA VAL A 61 -1.33 -5.88 -23.61
C VAL A 61 -1.20 -7.23 -22.93
N VAL A 62 -0.19 -7.39 -22.08
CA VAL A 62 0.02 -8.62 -21.30
C VAL A 62 -0.26 -8.34 -19.83
N HIS A 63 -1.14 -9.13 -19.23
CA HIS A 63 -1.50 -9.00 -17.81
C HIS A 63 -1.68 -10.39 -17.16
N GLY A 64 -1.52 -10.46 -15.83
CA GLY A 64 -1.93 -11.66 -15.07
C GLY A 64 -3.44 -11.86 -15.12
N ASP A 65 -3.93 -13.08 -14.98
CA ASP A 65 -5.37 -13.39 -15.03
C ASP A 65 -6.10 -13.11 -13.70
N ASP A 66 -5.38 -12.64 -12.68
CA ASP A 66 -5.89 -12.29 -11.35
C ASP A 66 -6.87 -11.09 -11.34
N TRP A 67 -6.91 -10.30 -12.42
CA TRP A 67 -7.83 -9.17 -12.57
C TRP A 67 -9.20 -9.51 -13.19
N ARG A 68 -9.45 -10.78 -13.47
CA ARG A 68 -10.75 -11.26 -13.97
C ARG A 68 -11.86 -11.12 -12.95
N GLU A 69 -11.49 -11.04 -11.68
CA GLU A 69 -12.38 -10.88 -10.54
C GLU A 69 -11.98 -9.67 -9.67
N GLY A 70 -12.92 -9.20 -8.87
CA GLY A 70 -12.66 -8.10 -7.92
C GLY A 70 -12.57 -6.72 -8.57
N VAL A 71 -11.90 -5.80 -7.87
CA VAL A 71 -11.88 -4.35 -8.20
C VAL A 71 -11.28 -4.01 -9.56
N GLN A 72 -10.46 -4.88 -10.13
CA GLN A 72 -9.81 -4.62 -11.41
C GLN A 72 -10.60 -5.15 -12.62
N GLN A 73 -11.72 -5.85 -12.41
CA GLN A 73 -12.55 -6.37 -13.49
C GLN A 73 -13.05 -5.26 -14.43
N LEU A 74 -13.43 -4.11 -13.88
CA LEU A 74 -13.86 -2.96 -14.68
C LEU A 74 -12.72 -2.38 -15.52
N VAL A 75 -11.51 -2.35 -14.98
CA VAL A 75 -10.32 -1.90 -15.72
C VAL A 75 -10.03 -2.86 -16.87
N ARG A 76 -10.11 -4.17 -16.63
CA ARG A 76 -9.96 -5.19 -17.66
C ARG A 76 -10.92 -4.97 -18.83
N GLN A 77 -12.19 -4.73 -18.53
CA GLN A 77 -13.20 -4.50 -19.57
C GLN A 77 -12.86 -3.26 -20.42
N LYS A 78 -12.49 -2.16 -19.78
CA LYS A 78 -12.06 -0.95 -20.47
C LYS A 78 -10.81 -1.14 -21.33
N VAL A 79 -9.85 -1.96 -20.88
CA VAL A 79 -8.65 -2.29 -21.65
C VAL A 79 -9.02 -3.03 -22.93
N ILE A 80 -9.94 -4.00 -22.86
CA ILE A 80 -10.42 -4.73 -24.03
C ILE A 80 -11.08 -3.76 -25.02
N GLU A 81 -12.02 -2.92 -24.56
CA GLU A 81 -12.72 -1.95 -25.39
C GLU A 81 -11.77 -0.96 -26.07
N VAL A 82 -10.75 -0.49 -25.35
CA VAL A 82 -9.76 0.45 -25.90
C VAL A 82 -8.85 -0.23 -26.92
N LEU A 83 -8.43 -1.48 -26.69
CA LEU A 83 -7.60 -2.23 -27.65
C LEU A 83 -8.32 -2.44 -28.99
N GLU A 84 -9.63 -2.64 -28.98
CA GLU A 84 -10.45 -2.76 -30.20
C GLU A 84 -10.38 -1.50 -31.09
N GLU A 85 -10.10 -0.30 -30.54
CA GLU A 85 -10.01 0.94 -31.31
C GLU A 85 -8.93 0.88 -32.41
N TRP A 86 -7.89 0.04 -32.29
CA TRP A 86 -6.81 -0.13 -33.28
C TRP A 86 -6.47 -1.58 -33.60
N GLY A 87 -7.24 -2.54 -33.11
CA GLY A 87 -7.02 -3.96 -33.37
C GLY A 87 -5.91 -4.60 -32.51
N GLY A 88 -5.63 -4.03 -31.33
CA GLY A 88 -4.73 -4.63 -30.36
C GLY A 88 -5.38 -5.80 -29.62
N GLU A 89 -4.58 -6.65 -28.99
CA GLU A 89 -5.04 -7.85 -28.29
C GLU A 89 -4.61 -7.88 -26.82
N LEU A 90 -5.49 -8.41 -25.95
CA LEU A 90 -5.17 -8.69 -24.56
C LEU A 90 -4.69 -10.13 -24.42
N ILE A 91 -3.49 -10.32 -23.90
CA ILE A 91 -2.92 -11.62 -23.55
C ILE A 91 -2.93 -11.76 -22.03
N GLU A 92 -3.68 -12.71 -21.52
CA GLU A 92 -3.71 -13.02 -20.09
C GLU A 92 -2.86 -14.25 -19.80
N VAL A 93 -1.91 -14.09 -18.89
CA VAL A 93 -1.03 -15.18 -18.44
C VAL A 93 -1.50 -15.70 -17.08
N PRO A 94 -1.49 -17.03 -16.87
CA PRO A 94 -1.87 -17.59 -15.58
C PRO A 94 -0.99 -17.03 -14.47
N TYR A 95 -1.62 -16.65 -13.35
CA TYR A 95 -0.92 -16.19 -12.17
C TYR A 95 -0.03 -17.29 -11.59
N THR A 96 1.22 -17.00 -11.33
CA THR A 96 2.17 -17.98 -10.77
C THR A 96 1.92 -18.13 -9.27
N HIS A 97 1.32 -19.26 -8.87
CA HIS A 97 1.13 -19.58 -7.45
C HIS A 97 2.48 -19.70 -6.74
N GLY A 98 2.55 -19.23 -5.47
CA GLY A 98 3.76 -19.28 -4.65
C GLY A 98 4.75 -18.13 -4.89
N MET A 99 4.40 -17.14 -5.73
CA MET A 99 5.17 -15.91 -5.93
C MET A 99 4.30 -14.65 -5.75
N SER A 100 3.32 -14.72 -4.86
CA SER A 100 2.47 -13.56 -4.60
C SER A 100 3.22 -12.50 -3.79
N ALA A 101 2.91 -11.22 -4.06
CA ALA A 101 3.39 -10.13 -3.22
C ALA A 101 3.03 -10.36 -1.73
N THR A 102 1.94 -11.09 -1.45
CA THR A 102 1.49 -11.42 -0.09
C THR A 102 2.43 -12.42 0.58
N GLU A 103 2.91 -13.44 -0.12
CA GLU A 103 3.86 -14.43 0.44
C GLU A 103 5.26 -13.82 0.60
N THR A 104 5.73 -13.06 -0.39
CA THR A 104 6.97 -12.27 -0.29
C THR A 104 6.86 -11.23 0.84
N HIS A 105 5.68 -10.65 1.06
CA HIS A 105 5.42 -9.75 2.18
C HIS A 105 5.61 -10.42 3.54
N ALA A 106 5.24 -11.69 3.70
CA ALA A 106 5.39 -12.41 4.97
C ALA A 106 6.88 -12.58 5.36
N GLU A 107 7.76 -12.79 4.40
CA GLU A 107 9.21 -12.88 4.63
C GLU A 107 9.84 -11.51 4.92
N ILE A 108 9.41 -10.47 4.21
CA ILE A 108 9.89 -9.10 4.35
C ILE A 108 9.26 -8.39 5.57
N THR A 109 8.19 -8.92 6.16
CA THR A 109 7.44 -8.29 7.26
C THR A 109 8.34 -7.93 8.46
N LYS A 110 9.41 -8.67 8.72
CA LYS A 110 10.38 -8.33 9.78
C LYS A 110 11.03 -6.97 9.54
N ASP A 111 11.44 -6.69 8.30
CA ASP A 111 12.09 -5.41 7.94
C ASP A 111 11.07 -4.25 7.94
N LEU A 112 9.82 -4.53 7.58
CA LEU A 112 8.74 -3.54 7.58
C LEU A 112 8.34 -3.08 8.99
N ARG A 113 8.67 -3.85 10.03
CA ARG A 113 8.45 -3.49 11.43
C ARG A 113 9.49 -2.50 11.96
N ALA A 114 10.60 -2.33 11.28
CA ALA A 114 11.67 -1.43 11.71
C ALA A 114 11.18 0.03 11.82
N PRO A 115 11.57 0.75 12.88
CA PRO A 115 11.15 2.14 13.10
C PRO A 115 11.50 3.06 11.92
N GLU A 116 12.63 2.83 11.26
CA GLU A 116 13.09 3.61 10.11
C GLU A 116 12.13 3.49 8.94
N TYR A 117 11.67 2.26 8.66
CA TYR A 117 10.71 2.01 7.61
C TYR A 117 9.36 2.68 7.91
N ARG A 118 8.84 2.54 9.14
CA ARG A 118 7.57 3.16 9.57
C ARG A 118 7.59 4.67 9.45
N ARG A 119 8.68 5.33 9.89
CA ARG A 119 8.85 6.79 9.76
C ARG A 119 8.91 7.23 8.30
N GLY A 120 9.62 6.50 7.47
CA GLY A 120 9.66 6.74 6.03
C GLY A 120 8.29 6.61 5.38
N THR A 121 7.53 5.59 5.74
CA THR A 121 6.17 5.36 5.24
C THR A 121 5.21 6.48 5.65
N LEU A 122 5.23 6.92 6.92
CA LEU A 122 4.39 8.05 7.37
C LEU A 122 4.69 9.31 6.57
N LYS A 123 5.97 9.64 6.40
CA LYS A 123 6.39 10.81 5.63
C LYS A 123 5.88 10.75 4.19
N ARG A 124 5.99 9.60 3.53
CA ARG A 124 5.47 9.41 2.17
C ARG A 124 3.96 9.57 2.11
N LEU A 125 3.20 8.96 3.04
CA LEU A 125 1.74 9.07 3.11
C LEU A 125 1.30 10.53 3.25
N LEU A 126 1.93 11.30 4.13
CA LEU A 126 1.63 12.72 4.34
C LEU A 126 1.91 13.61 3.11
N HIS A 127 2.80 13.17 2.21
CA HIS A 127 3.06 13.89 0.95
C HIS A 127 2.08 13.48 -0.16
N LEU A 128 1.64 12.21 -0.18
CA LEU A 128 0.84 11.64 -1.25
C LEU A 128 -0.67 11.82 -1.05
N LYS A 129 -1.12 11.90 0.21
CA LYS A 129 -2.53 11.98 0.54
C LYS A 129 -2.87 13.34 1.15
N PRO A 130 -4.01 13.95 0.78
CA PRO A 130 -4.48 15.20 1.39
C PRO A 130 -4.83 15.02 2.87
N PHE A 131 -5.17 13.82 3.29
CA PHE A 131 -5.37 13.39 4.68
C PHE A 131 -5.06 11.90 4.83
N ILE A 132 -4.71 11.47 6.02
CA ILE A 132 -4.50 10.07 6.38
C ILE A 132 -5.56 9.61 7.39
N SER A 133 -6.01 8.36 7.25
CA SER A 133 -6.93 7.72 8.20
C SER A 133 -6.12 7.05 9.30
N VAL A 134 -6.34 7.49 10.54
CA VAL A 134 -5.61 6.98 11.71
C VAL A 134 -6.61 6.36 12.67
N MET A 135 -6.31 5.17 13.18
CA MET A 135 -7.11 4.49 14.20
C MET A 135 -6.28 4.23 15.44
N GLU A 136 -6.92 4.39 16.58
CA GLU A 136 -6.28 4.14 17.85
C GLU A 136 -5.97 2.67 18.08
N ALA A 137 -4.78 2.41 18.63
CA ALA A 137 -4.33 1.11 19.08
C ALA A 137 -3.73 1.25 20.50
N SER A 138 -4.18 0.44 21.44
CA SER A 138 -3.81 0.51 22.85
C SER A 138 -3.09 -0.73 23.37
N ASN A 139 -2.95 -1.76 22.56
CA ASN A 139 -2.21 -2.99 22.82
C ASN A 139 -1.98 -3.77 21.52
N GLY A 140 -1.21 -4.86 21.57
CA GLY A 140 -0.91 -5.68 20.39
C GLY A 140 -2.16 -6.23 19.69
N LEU A 141 -3.20 -6.63 20.42
CA LEU A 141 -4.44 -7.15 19.80
C LEU A 141 -5.19 -6.07 19.04
N SER A 142 -5.40 -4.89 19.65
CA SER A 142 -6.05 -3.76 18.96
C SER A 142 -5.21 -3.30 17.75
N GLY A 143 -3.87 -3.31 17.86
CA GLY A 143 -2.98 -3.08 16.75
C GLY A 143 -3.19 -4.06 15.60
N LEU A 144 -3.29 -5.36 15.86
CA LEU A 144 -3.60 -6.38 14.85
C LEU A 144 -4.96 -6.16 14.19
N ILE A 145 -5.98 -5.74 14.94
CA ILE A 145 -7.29 -5.41 14.39
C ILE A 145 -7.16 -4.24 13.41
N VAL A 146 -6.51 -3.15 13.81
CA VAL A 146 -6.27 -1.98 12.93
C VAL A 146 -5.46 -2.36 11.70
N GLU A 147 -4.42 -3.19 11.88
CA GLU A 147 -3.55 -3.66 10.79
C GLU A 147 -4.33 -4.38 9.69
N ASN A 148 -5.28 -5.23 10.08
CA ASN A 148 -6.00 -6.12 9.17
C ASN A 148 -7.41 -5.61 8.79
N THR A 149 -7.88 -4.50 9.38
CA THR A 149 -9.19 -3.94 9.04
C THR A 149 -9.15 -3.33 7.64
N SER A 150 -10.06 -3.82 6.79
CA SER A 150 -10.30 -3.27 5.46
C SER A 150 -11.79 -3.32 5.15
N VAL A 151 -12.28 -2.32 4.45
CA VAL A 151 -13.66 -2.23 3.95
C VAL A 151 -13.63 -1.88 2.47
N ILE A 152 -14.63 -2.36 1.73
CA ILE A 152 -14.81 -1.94 0.34
C ILE A 152 -15.58 -0.62 0.33
N ASP A 153 -14.98 0.40 -0.25
CA ASP A 153 -15.63 1.69 -0.48
C ASP A 153 -16.75 1.51 -1.49
N LYS A 154 -17.96 2.00 -1.17
CA LYS A 154 -19.15 1.76 -2.01
C LYS A 154 -19.17 2.59 -3.30
N GLU A 155 -18.44 3.68 -3.34
CA GLU A 155 -18.41 4.59 -4.51
C GLU A 155 -17.32 4.20 -5.48
N THR A 156 -16.14 3.83 -4.96
CA THR A 156 -14.96 3.51 -5.77
C THR A 156 -14.77 2.02 -5.99
N GLU A 157 -15.50 1.17 -5.23
CA GLU A 157 -15.33 -0.29 -5.16
C GLU A 157 -13.91 -0.74 -4.78
N LEU A 158 -13.08 0.18 -4.28
CA LEU A 158 -11.71 -0.09 -3.87
C LEU A 158 -11.64 -0.41 -2.38
N PRO A 159 -10.70 -1.28 -1.97
CA PRO A 159 -10.47 -1.54 -0.56
C PRO A 159 -9.86 -0.30 0.12
N ARG A 160 -10.43 0.08 1.27
CA ARG A 160 -9.90 1.11 2.17
C ARG A 160 -9.49 0.50 3.49
N SER A 161 -8.33 0.87 3.97
CA SER A 161 -7.81 0.51 5.29
C SER A 161 -7.26 1.75 5.99
N PHE A 162 -7.02 1.65 7.29
CA PHE A 162 -6.32 2.71 8.02
C PHE A 162 -4.89 2.85 7.50
N ASP A 163 -4.40 4.09 7.44
CA ASP A 163 -3.06 4.41 6.97
C ASP A 163 -2.01 4.31 8.07
N ALA A 164 -2.39 4.65 9.30
CA ALA A 164 -1.52 4.69 10.46
C ALA A 164 -2.29 4.31 11.74
N MET A 165 -1.56 4.16 12.83
CA MET A 165 -2.08 3.93 14.17
C MET A 165 -1.78 5.13 15.07
N TRP A 166 -2.71 5.40 15.99
CA TRP A 166 -2.55 6.38 17.06
C TRP A 166 -2.39 5.67 18.40
N ILE A 167 -1.38 6.01 19.16
CA ILE A 167 -1.22 5.57 20.54
C ILE A 167 -1.47 6.77 21.44
N SER A 168 -2.65 6.80 22.03
CA SER A 168 -3.13 7.88 22.88
C SER A 168 -2.59 7.72 24.31
N SER A 169 -2.18 8.83 24.91
CA SER A 169 -1.83 8.88 26.34
C SER A 169 -3.02 8.51 27.22
N LEU A 170 -4.21 9.01 26.86
CA LEU A 170 -5.46 8.73 27.59
C LEU A 170 -5.78 7.25 27.63
N CYS A 171 -5.77 6.57 26.50
CA CYS A 171 -6.10 5.15 26.45
C CYS A 171 -5.03 4.29 27.12
N ASP A 172 -3.76 4.58 26.91
CA ASP A 172 -2.67 3.86 27.57
C ASP A 172 -2.76 4.00 29.11
N SER A 173 -3.03 5.21 29.60
CA SER A 173 -3.21 5.47 31.03
C SER A 173 -4.46 4.73 31.57
N THR A 174 -5.58 4.80 30.86
CA THR A 174 -6.83 4.15 31.26
C THR A 174 -6.69 2.63 31.33
N PHE A 175 -6.04 1.99 30.35
CA PHE A 175 -5.79 0.55 30.36
C PHE A 175 -4.90 0.10 31.53
N LYS A 176 -4.04 1.00 32.01
CA LYS A 176 -3.20 0.76 33.20
C LYS A 176 -3.89 1.16 34.52
N GLY A 177 -5.17 1.57 34.46
CA GLY A 177 -5.95 2.01 35.65
C GLY A 177 -5.44 3.31 36.27
N LYS A 178 -4.80 4.17 35.48
CA LYS A 178 -4.22 5.44 35.91
C LYS A 178 -4.95 6.62 35.25
N PRO A 179 -5.04 7.77 35.92
CA PRO A 179 -5.54 8.99 35.29
C PRO A 179 -4.53 9.51 34.26
N ASP A 180 -5.04 10.22 33.27
CA ASP A 180 -4.24 10.83 32.20
C ASP A 180 -3.67 12.18 32.62
N ILE A 181 -2.67 12.14 33.47
CA ILE A 181 -1.94 13.28 34.07
C ILE A 181 -0.43 12.98 34.11
N GLU A 182 0.09 12.30 33.10
CA GLU A 182 1.50 11.90 33.00
C GLU A 182 1.97 10.94 34.13
N LEU A 183 1.05 10.18 34.73
CA LEU A 183 1.36 9.15 35.75
C LEU A 183 1.94 7.86 35.17
N VAL A 184 1.83 7.66 33.88
CA VAL A 184 2.44 6.53 33.17
C VAL A 184 3.82 6.98 32.70
N ASP A 185 4.84 6.38 33.29
CA ASP A 185 6.22 6.66 32.93
C ASP A 185 6.57 6.16 31.53
N LEU A 186 7.62 6.75 30.94
CA LEU A 186 8.06 6.44 29.59
C LEU A 186 8.36 4.95 29.38
N THR A 187 8.97 4.28 30.36
CA THR A 187 9.29 2.84 30.25
C THR A 187 8.03 2.01 30.11
N SER A 188 6.99 2.31 30.89
CA SER A 188 5.69 1.65 30.80
C SER A 188 4.97 1.91 29.47
N ARG A 189 5.12 3.12 28.90
CA ARG A 189 4.59 3.46 27.56
C ARG A 189 5.33 2.72 26.46
N LEU A 190 6.65 2.56 26.56
CA LEU A 190 7.45 1.80 25.62
C LEU A 190 7.05 0.33 25.55
N VAL A 191 6.56 -0.27 26.66
CA VAL A 191 6.02 -1.65 26.63
C VAL A 191 4.83 -1.72 25.68
N THR A 192 3.85 -0.83 25.84
CA THR A 192 2.67 -0.79 24.95
C THR A 192 3.06 -0.56 23.48
N ILE A 193 3.98 0.36 23.24
CA ILE A 193 4.48 0.65 21.89
C ILE A 193 5.11 -0.60 21.28
N ASN A 194 5.98 -1.29 22.03
CA ASN A 194 6.67 -2.49 21.55
C ASN A 194 5.69 -3.63 21.24
N GLU A 195 4.69 -3.87 22.13
CA GLU A 195 3.65 -4.88 21.86
C GLU A 195 2.93 -4.64 20.53
N ILE A 196 2.61 -3.38 20.21
CA ILE A 196 1.98 -3.01 18.94
C ILE A 196 2.97 -3.16 17.79
N MET A 197 4.20 -2.70 17.96
CA MET A 197 5.23 -2.74 16.90
C MET A 197 5.62 -4.16 16.51
N GLU A 198 5.64 -5.09 17.44
CA GLU A 198 6.01 -6.49 17.19
C GLU A 198 5.02 -7.21 16.26
N VAL A 199 3.77 -6.78 16.25
CA VAL A 199 2.70 -7.47 15.52
C VAL A 199 2.13 -6.69 14.33
N THR A 200 2.59 -5.45 14.10
CA THR A 200 2.06 -4.55 13.06
C THR A 200 3.17 -3.97 12.20
N THR A 201 2.81 -3.39 11.06
CA THR A 201 3.73 -2.74 10.11
C THR A 201 3.33 -1.30 9.77
N LYS A 202 2.10 -0.88 10.09
CA LYS A 202 1.64 0.49 9.83
C LYS A 202 2.45 1.51 10.63
N PRO A 203 2.61 2.75 10.14
CA PRO A 203 3.20 3.84 10.91
C PRO A 203 2.45 4.09 12.22
N ILE A 204 3.17 4.51 13.23
CA ILE A 204 2.62 4.85 14.55
C ILE A 204 2.83 6.34 14.79
N ILE A 205 1.79 7.00 15.28
CA ILE A 205 1.81 8.36 15.81
C ILE A 205 1.57 8.22 17.31
N LEU A 206 2.53 8.72 18.09
CA LEU A 206 2.47 8.65 19.55
C LEU A 206 2.05 10.00 20.11
N ASP A 207 1.08 9.97 21.00
CA ASP A 207 0.80 11.08 21.92
C ASP A 207 1.83 11.05 23.06
N GLY A 208 2.73 12.01 23.06
CA GLY A 208 3.81 12.13 24.03
C GLY A 208 3.49 13.10 25.18
N ASP A 209 2.23 13.54 25.33
CA ASP A 209 1.85 14.58 26.31
C ASP A 209 2.73 15.84 26.19
N THR A 210 3.47 16.16 27.26
CA THR A 210 4.43 17.29 27.25
C THR A 210 5.82 16.91 26.74
N GLY A 211 6.04 15.65 26.39
CA GLY A 211 7.31 15.13 25.85
C GLY A 211 8.13 14.34 26.87
N GLY A 212 7.60 14.08 28.05
CA GLY A 212 8.23 13.30 29.11
C GLY A 212 9.04 14.10 30.11
#